data_e75154c3ecb5585e630287ad9355a608
#
_entry.id   e75154c3ecb5585e630287ad9355a608
#
_cell.length_a   1.000
_cell.length_b   1.000
_cell.length_c   1.000
_cell.angle_alpha   90.00
_cell.angle_beta   90.00
_cell.angle_gamma   90.00
#
_symmetry.space_group_name_H-M   'P 1'
#
loop_
_entity.id
_entity.type
_entity.pdbx_description
1 polymer ?
#
loop_
_entity_poly.entity_id
_entity_poly.type
_entity_poly.pdbx_seq_one_letter_code
_entity_poly.pdbx_strand_id
1 'polypeptide(L)'
;MQKEIIKPLTIYSASAGSGKTFSLVQNYLKLTLGEGIASKNFAKILAMTFTNKAAWEMKERVIQALDWLAYPDRLADKEQKKGSLLLKETIKTTGLTVAVIQERAKLTLSEILHNYEDFNVLTIDKFSLRLIRTFRRDLDLQEDFEVTLDQDTLLDQVIDELMSKIGKPEEEKITNLALNYAKSNADEGDTWNFRSSLIEFSKVLTKETHQDYIQSLLEKEFKEDT
;
A
#
# COMPACT_ATOMS: atom_id res chain seq x y z
N MET A 1 25.48 -6.27 -30.46
CA MET A 1 24.78 -5.75 -29.25
C MET A 1 24.21 -6.94 -28.51
N GLN A 2 24.81 -7.33 -27.41
CA GLN A 2 24.21 -8.34 -26.53
C GLN A 2 22.97 -7.70 -25.86
N LYS A 3 21.80 -8.26 -26.12
CA LYS A 3 20.59 -7.94 -25.36
C LYS A 3 20.87 -8.33 -23.90
N GLU A 4 21.02 -7.33 -23.03
CA GLU A 4 21.10 -7.57 -21.60
C GLU A 4 19.79 -8.28 -21.19
N ILE A 5 19.92 -9.53 -20.78
CA ILE A 5 18.77 -10.32 -20.30
C ILE A 5 18.30 -9.63 -19.02
N ILE A 6 17.18 -8.94 -19.10
CA ILE A 6 16.53 -8.35 -17.91
C ILE A 6 16.23 -9.54 -16.98
N LYS A 7 16.96 -9.64 -15.86
CA LYS A 7 16.68 -10.64 -14.86
C LYS A 7 15.28 -10.38 -14.29
N PRO A 8 14.39 -11.36 -14.26
CA PRO A 8 13.00 -11.16 -13.82
C PRO A 8 12.89 -10.72 -12.36
N LEU A 9 13.91 -10.99 -11.55
CA LEU A 9 14.00 -10.61 -10.14
C LEU A 9 15.43 -10.22 -9.78
N THR A 10 15.59 -9.06 -9.12
CA THR A 10 16.88 -8.65 -8.53
C THR A 10 16.65 -8.27 -7.07
N ILE A 11 17.38 -8.95 -6.16
CA ILE A 11 17.32 -8.69 -4.72
C ILE A 11 18.60 -7.97 -4.30
N TYR A 12 18.45 -6.81 -3.63
CA TYR A 12 19.55 -6.06 -3.06
C TYR A 12 19.59 -6.26 -1.54
N SER A 13 20.61 -6.96 -1.05
CA SER A 13 20.89 -7.04 0.38
C SER A 13 21.71 -5.84 0.81
N ALA A 14 21.23 -5.10 1.80
CA ALA A 14 21.88 -3.88 2.24
C ALA A 14 21.59 -3.57 3.72
N SER A 15 22.61 -3.25 4.50
CA SER A 15 22.49 -2.77 5.88
C SER A 15 22.01 -1.30 5.97
N ALA A 16 21.68 -0.83 7.16
CA ALA A 16 21.39 0.58 7.39
C ALA A 16 22.59 1.45 7.00
N GLY A 17 22.37 2.58 6.31
CA GLY A 17 23.43 3.48 5.86
C GLY A 17 24.24 3.03 4.64
N SER A 18 23.98 1.85 4.07
CA SER A 18 24.75 1.28 2.94
C SER A 18 24.43 1.85 1.55
N GLY A 19 23.70 2.97 1.47
CA GLY A 19 23.37 3.61 0.20
C GLY A 19 22.17 3.00 -0.55
N LYS A 20 21.29 2.21 0.11
CA LYS A 20 20.10 1.61 -0.49
C LYS A 20 19.27 2.58 -1.33
N THR A 21 18.97 3.75 -0.77
CA THR A 21 18.15 4.75 -1.46
C THR A 21 18.86 5.31 -2.69
N PHE A 22 20.18 5.47 -2.64
CA PHE A 22 20.97 5.89 -3.80
C PHE A 22 20.90 4.84 -4.92
N SER A 23 21.07 3.57 -4.60
CA SER A 23 20.93 2.47 -5.57
C SER A 23 19.53 2.39 -6.17
N LEU A 24 18.49 2.62 -5.38
CA LEU A 24 17.11 2.67 -5.88
C LEU A 24 16.88 3.84 -6.84
N VAL A 25 17.37 5.04 -6.52
CA VAL A 25 17.31 6.20 -7.41
C VAL A 25 18.06 5.92 -8.71
N GLN A 26 19.23 5.32 -8.63
CA GLN A 26 20.00 4.94 -9.83
C GLN A 26 19.26 3.95 -10.72
N ASN A 27 18.67 2.90 -10.14
CA ASN A 27 17.85 1.96 -10.91
C ASN A 27 16.62 2.64 -11.52
N TYR A 28 15.99 3.54 -10.79
CA TYR A 28 14.88 4.33 -11.32
C TYR A 28 15.33 5.17 -12.53
N LEU A 29 16.46 5.88 -12.42
CA LEU A 29 17.04 6.66 -13.53
C LEU A 29 17.41 5.78 -14.73
N LYS A 30 18.02 4.60 -14.48
CA LYS A 30 18.33 3.63 -15.54
C LYS A 30 17.07 3.25 -16.34
N LEU A 31 15.98 2.93 -15.64
CA LEU A 31 14.71 2.55 -16.27
C LEU A 31 14.05 3.73 -16.97
N THR A 32 14.10 4.91 -16.38
CA THR A 32 13.45 6.12 -16.92
C THR A 32 14.19 6.68 -18.11
N LEU A 33 15.52 6.80 -18.03
CA LEU A 33 16.35 7.42 -19.07
C LEU A 33 16.85 6.44 -20.13
N GLY A 34 16.67 5.14 -19.91
CA GLY A 34 17.14 4.06 -20.78
C GLY A 34 16.50 4.02 -22.15
N GLU A 35 16.21 2.83 -22.66
CA GLU A 35 15.67 2.62 -24.01
C GLU A 35 14.23 3.15 -24.18
N GLY A 36 13.85 3.53 -25.39
CA GLY A 36 12.51 3.98 -25.77
C GLY A 36 12.28 5.50 -25.64
N ILE A 37 11.02 5.89 -25.48
CA ILE A 37 10.60 7.29 -25.29
C ILE A 37 10.81 7.66 -23.82
N ALA A 38 11.99 8.17 -23.50
CA ALA A 38 12.40 8.45 -22.12
C ALA A 38 11.38 9.29 -21.32
N SER A 39 10.78 10.30 -21.95
CA SER A 39 9.83 11.20 -21.29
C SER A 39 8.59 10.53 -20.73
N LYS A 40 8.22 9.35 -21.23
CA LYS A 40 7.02 8.59 -20.78
C LYS A 40 7.34 7.31 -19.99
N ASN A 41 8.61 6.95 -19.86
CA ASN A 41 8.98 5.71 -19.19
C ASN A 41 8.65 5.75 -17.67
N PHE A 42 8.73 6.92 -17.03
CA PHE A 42 8.43 7.07 -15.61
C PHE A 42 7.01 6.60 -15.24
N ALA A 43 6.03 6.79 -16.12
CA ALA A 43 4.65 6.38 -15.91
C ALA A 43 4.46 4.85 -15.88
N LYS A 44 5.44 4.10 -16.42
CA LYS A 44 5.44 2.64 -16.46
C LYS A 44 6.19 2.02 -15.28
N ILE A 45 6.79 2.84 -14.41
CA ILE A 45 7.58 2.39 -13.26
C ILE A 45 6.72 2.54 -12.02
N LEU A 46 6.55 1.44 -11.28
CA LEU A 46 5.94 1.43 -9.96
C LEU A 46 7.02 1.27 -8.91
N ALA A 47 7.16 2.25 -8.02
CA ALA A 47 8.02 2.17 -6.85
C ALA A 47 7.15 2.18 -5.57
N MET A 48 7.31 1.16 -4.74
CA MET A 48 6.50 1.02 -3.52
C MET A 48 7.35 1.16 -2.26
N THR A 49 6.75 1.76 -1.23
CA THR A 49 7.33 1.95 0.09
C THR A 49 6.32 1.57 1.18
N PHE A 50 6.78 1.46 2.44
CA PHE A 50 5.89 1.20 3.57
C PHE A 50 5.26 2.47 4.15
N THR A 51 5.94 3.63 4.07
CA THR A 51 5.47 4.86 4.70
C THR A 51 5.30 5.99 3.69
N ASN A 52 4.36 6.89 3.96
CA ASN A 52 4.16 8.09 3.15
C ASN A 52 5.42 8.97 3.13
N LYS A 53 6.14 9.05 4.25
CA LYS A 53 7.41 9.79 4.35
C LYS A 53 8.46 9.22 3.39
N ALA A 54 8.64 7.89 3.37
CA ALA A 54 9.60 7.25 2.47
C ALA A 54 9.22 7.41 0.99
N ALA A 55 7.93 7.36 0.66
CA ALA A 55 7.45 7.62 -0.70
C ALA A 55 7.76 9.06 -1.13
N TRP A 56 7.52 10.04 -0.24
CA TRP A 56 7.82 11.45 -0.50
C TRP A 56 9.32 11.68 -0.69
N GLU A 57 10.15 11.18 0.23
CA GLU A 57 11.62 11.27 0.12
C GLU A 57 12.14 10.62 -1.17
N MET A 58 11.57 9.51 -1.62
CA MET A 58 11.96 8.87 -2.87
C MET A 58 11.61 9.75 -4.08
N LYS A 59 10.40 10.34 -4.09
CA LYS A 59 9.99 11.29 -5.14
C LYS A 59 10.92 12.49 -5.21
N GLU A 60 11.19 13.12 -4.07
CA GLU A 60 12.09 14.26 -3.97
C GLU A 60 13.48 13.92 -4.52
N ARG A 61 14.04 12.78 -4.13
CA ARG A 61 15.37 12.35 -4.60
C ARG A 61 15.42 12.06 -6.09
N VAL A 62 14.37 11.47 -6.66
CA VAL A 62 14.30 11.24 -8.12
C VAL A 62 14.22 12.55 -8.87
N ILE A 63 13.36 13.49 -8.43
CA ILE A 63 13.24 14.82 -9.04
C ILE A 63 14.56 15.59 -8.95
N GLN A 64 15.19 15.60 -7.77
CA GLN A 64 16.48 16.21 -7.56
C GLN A 64 17.58 15.61 -8.46
N ALA A 65 17.59 14.28 -8.59
CA ALA A 65 18.56 13.61 -9.44
C ALA A 65 18.35 13.95 -10.92
N LEU A 66 17.10 14.02 -11.38
CA LEU A 66 16.78 14.46 -12.74
C LEU A 66 17.16 15.93 -12.97
N ASP A 67 16.94 16.81 -12.01
CA ASP A 67 17.34 18.21 -12.08
C ASP A 67 18.86 18.36 -12.17
N TRP A 68 19.61 17.64 -11.36
CA TRP A 68 21.08 17.63 -11.43
C TRP A 68 21.63 17.13 -12.77
N LEU A 69 20.99 16.14 -13.36
CA LEU A 69 21.37 15.64 -14.69
C LEU A 69 20.96 16.61 -15.79
N ALA A 70 19.81 17.25 -15.67
CA ALA A 70 19.27 18.17 -16.67
C ALA A 70 20.02 19.51 -16.72
N TYR A 71 20.43 20.04 -15.56
CA TYR A 71 20.97 21.38 -15.40
C TYR A 71 22.23 21.42 -14.54
N PRO A 72 23.33 20.76 -14.94
CA PRO A 72 24.55 20.67 -14.15
C PRO A 72 25.17 22.03 -13.83
N ASP A 73 24.98 23.01 -14.69
CA ASP A 73 25.54 24.37 -14.51
C ASP A 73 24.83 25.18 -13.40
N ARG A 74 23.67 24.74 -12.93
CA ARG A 74 22.92 25.41 -11.85
C ARG A 74 23.28 24.89 -10.47
N LEU A 75 24.11 23.84 -10.37
CA LEU A 75 24.44 23.20 -9.12
C LEU A 75 25.37 24.07 -8.25
N ALA A 76 25.02 24.20 -6.98
CA ALA A 76 25.93 24.78 -5.98
C ALA A 76 27.18 23.90 -5.81
N ASP A 77 28.31 24.47 -5.40
CA ASP A 77 29.60 23.78 -5.28
C ASP A 77 29.54 22.45 -4.51
N LYS A 78 28.70 22.39 -3.46
CA LYS A 78 28.51 21.19 -2.65
C LYS A 78 27.76 20.07 -3.40
N GLU A 79 26.92 20.43 -4.35
CA GLU A 79 26.08 19.50 -5.13
C GLU A 79 26.78 19.04 -6.41
N GLN A 80 27.71 19.85 -6.95
CA GLN A 80 28.46 19.52 -8.17
C GLN A 80 29.17 18.17 -8.08
N LYS A 81 29.77 17.85 -6.91
CA LYS A 81 30.43 16.55 -6.70
C LYS A 81 29.42 15.38 -6.76
N LYS A 82 28.23 15.57 -6.17
CA LYS A 82 27.18 14.55 -6.18
C LYS A 82 26.58 14.39 -7.58
N GLY A 83 26.30 15.51 -8.26
CA GLY A 83 25.79 15.52 -9.64
C GLY A 83 26.76 14.87 -10.61
N SER A 84 28.06 15.17 -10.54
CA SER A 84 29.08 14.57 -11.40
C SER A 84 29.25 13.06 -11.14
N LEU A 85 29.16 12.62 -9.88
CA LEU A 85 29.16 11.18 -9.56
C LEU A 85 27.91 10.49 -10.12
N LEU A 86 26.74 11.09 -9.92
CA LEU A 86 25.49 10.58 -10.45
C LEU A 86 25.52 10.45 -11.98
N LEU A 87 26.06 11.46 -12.68
CA LEU A 87 26.20 11.45 -14.14
C LEU A 87 27.12 10.30 -14.59
N LYS A 88 28.28 10.13 -13.96
CA LYS A 88 29.23 9.03 -14.27
C LYS A 88 28.56 7.66 -14.12
N GLU A 89 27.85 7.45 -13.03
CA GLU A 89 27.15 6.18 -12.80
C GLU A 89 25.97 6.00 -13.77
N THR A 90 25.26 7.06 -14.13
CA THR A 90 24.18 7.01 -15.12
C THR A 90 24.72 6.65 -16.51
N ILE A 91 25.86 7.23 -16.94
CA ILE A 91 26.55 6.85 -18.18
C ILE A 91 26.90 5.35 -18.15
N LYS A 92 27.51 4.89 -17.08
CA LYS A 92 27.93 3.50 -16.91
C LYS A 92 26.75 2.52 -16.98
N THR A 93 25.63 2.87 -16.37
CA THR A 93 24.45 1.99 -16.28
C THR A 93 23.55 2.02 -17.51
N THR A 94 23.50 3.14 -18.24
CA THR A 94 22.66 3.31 -19.44
C THR A 94 23.41 3.18 -20.76
N GLY A 95 24.74 3.38 -20.74
CA GLY A 95 25.55 3.46 -21.97
C GLY A 95 25.31 4.71 -22.83
N LEU A 96 24.54 5.68 -22.33
CA LEU A 96 24.18 6.89 -23.06
C LEU A 96 25.27 7.95 -22.93
N THR A 97 25.34 8.86 -23.95
CA THR A 97 26.23 10.03 -23.89
C THR A 97 25.68 11.11 -22.93
N VAL A 98 26.55 11.99 -22.45
CA VAL A 98 26.19 13.10 -21.58
C VAL A 98 25.04 13.94 -22.18
N ALA A 99 25.15 14.33 -23.43
CA ALA A 99 24.16 15.16 -24.12
C ALA A 99 22.77 14.48 -24.13
N VAL A 100 22.73 13.20 -24.46
CA VAL A 100 21.47 12.42 -24.45
C VAL A 100 20.86 12.28 -23.06
N ILE A 101 21.70 12.05 -22.04
CA ILE A 101 21.23 12.00 -20.65
C ILE A 101 20.62 13.34 -20.23
N GLN A 102 21.29 14.45 -20.51
CA GLN A 102 20.81 15.80 -20.18
C GLN A 102 19.47 16.10 -20.86
N GLU A 103 19.37 15.82 -22.15
CA GLU A 103 18.13 16.04 -22.90
C GLU A 103 16.98 15.19 -22.37
N ARG A 104 17.21 13.88 -22.17
CA ARG A 104 16.21 12.97 -21.64
C ARG A 104 15.80 13.35 -20.21
N ALA A 105 16.74 13.76 -19.37
CA ALA A 105 16.45 14.22 -18.02
C ALA A 105 15.57 15.48 -18.01
N LYS A 106 15.85 16.46 -18.90
CA LYS A 106 15.00 17.66 -19.06
C LYS A 106 13.58 17.31 -19.47
N LEU A 107 13.43 16.47 -20.49
CA LEU A 107 12.13 16.04 -20.98
C LEU A 107 11.36 15.27 -19.91
N THR A 108 12.01 14.30 -19.22
CA THR A 108 11.39 13.52 -18.18
C THR A 108 10.97 14.38 -16.98
N LEU A 109 11.82 15.32 -16.55
CA LEU A 109 11.50 16.22 -15.46
C LEU A 109 10.28 17.10 -15.80
N SER A 110 10.23 17.64 -17.01
CA SER A 110 9.09 18.42 -17.49
C SER A 110 7.81 17.58 -17.52
N GLU A 111 7.87 16.36 -18.04
CA GLU A 111 6.71 15.47 -18.10
C GLU A 111 6.21 15.06 -16.70
N ILE A 112 7.12 14.74 -15.76
CA ILE A 112 6.74 14.46 -14.38
C ILE A 112 6.02 15.65 -13.72
N LEU A 113 6.49 16.87 -13.95
CA LEU A 113 5.88 18.07 -13.37
C LEU A 113 4.50 18.37 -13.95
N HIS A 114 4.27 18.06 -15.23
CA HIS A 114 2.97 18.25 -15.88
C HIS A 114 1.99 17.11 -15.59
N ASN A 115 2.50 15.88 -15.40
CA ASN A 115 1.71 14.65 -15.19
C ASN A 115 2.11 13.99 -13.87
N TYR A 116 2.08 14.74 -12.77
CA TYR A 116 2.59 14.28 -11.47
C TYR A 116 1.81 13.07 -10.91
N GLU A 117 0.57 12.90 -11.28
CA GLU A 117 -0.26 11.74 -10.90
C GLU A 117 0.25 10.42 -11.50
N ASP A 118 0.94 10.47 -12.66
CA ASP A 118 1.56 9.31 -13.29
C ASP A 118 2.92 8.94 -12.67
N PHE A 119 3.43 9.75 -11.76
CA PHE A 119 4.66 9.46 -11.03
C PHE A 119 4.40 8.48 -9.88
N ASN A 120 4.32 7.19 -10.23
CA ASN A 120 3.87 6.09 -9.38
C ASN A 120 4.91 5.68 -8.32
N VAL A 121 5.26 6.59 -7.41
CA VAL A 121 6.01 6.31 -6.18
C VAL A 121 5.05 6.46 -5.02
N LEU A 122 4.61 5.36 -4.41
CA LEU A 122 3.52 5.35 -3.43
C LEU A 122 3.71 4.26 -2.37
N THR A 123 2.88 4.27 -1.34
CA THR A 123 2.89 3.19 -0.34
C THR A 123 2.16 1.95 -0.85
N ILE A 124 2.47 0.79 -0.27
CA ILE A 124 1.80 -0.48 -0.56
C ILE A 124 0.28 -0.33 -0.38
N ASP A 125 -0.16 0.31 0.72
CA ASP A 125 -1.58 0.53 1.01
C ASP A 125 -2.26 1.39 -0.07
N LYS A 126 -1.61 2.48 -0.52
CA LYS A 126 -2.15 3.32 -1.60
C LYS A 126 -2.24 2.56 -2.93
N PHE A 127 -1.26 1.68 -3.20
CA PHE A 127 -1.32 0.83 -4.39
C PHE A 127 -2.48 -0.17 -4.29
N SER A 128 -2.61 -0.86 -3.15
CA SER A 128 -3.70 -1.80 -2.91
C SER A 128 -5.07 -1.14 -3.03
N LEU A 129 -5.24 0.05 -2.43
CA LEU A 129 -6.48 0.82 -2.54
C LEU A 129 -6.77 1.24 -3.98
N ARG A 130 -5.75 1.68 -4.74
CA ARG A 130 -5.91 2.01 -6.17
C ARG A 130 -6.33 0.78 -6.98
N LEU A 131 -5.77 -0.38 -6.67
CA LEU A 131 -6.12 -1.65 -7.31
C LEU A 131 -7.58 -2.02 -7.02
N ILE A 132 -8.01 -1.99 -5.75
CA ILE A 132 -9.39 -2.25 -5.34
C ILE A 132 -10.35 -1.29 -6.05
N ARG A 133 -10.05 0.01 -6.08
CA ARG A 133 -10.87 1.00 -6.80
C ARG A 133 -10.97 0.73 -8.31
N THR A 134 -9.90 0.21 -8.92
CA THR A 134 -9.90 -0.13 -10.34
C THR A 134 -10.82 -1.34 -10.62
N PHE A 135 -10.81 -2.34 -9.75
CA PHE A 135 -11.60 -3.56 -9.87
C PHE A 135 -12.90 -3.55 -9.06
N ARG A 136 -13.35 -2.36 -8.59
CA ARG A 136 -14.52 -2.23 -7.72
C ARG A 136 -15.77 -2.91 -8.24
N ARG A 137 -16.01 -2.89 -9.57
CA ARG A 137 -17.16 -3.52 -10.20
C ARG A 137 -17.08 -5.04 -10.14
N ASP A 138 -15.88 -5.59 -10.32
CA ASP A 138 -15.64 -7.03 -10.26
C ASP A 138 -15.72 -7.55 -8.81
N LEU A 139 -15.52 -6.66 -7.83
CA LEU A 139 -15.63 -6.94 -6.40
C LEU A 139 -17.01 -6.60 -5.82
N ASP A 140 -17.96 -6.16 -6.65
CA ASP A 140 -19.31 -5.75 -6.24
C ASP A 140 -19.34 -4.65 -5.16
N LEU A 141 -18.36 -3.72 -5.21
CA LEU A 141 -18.25 -2.61 -4.28
C LEU A 141 -18.97 -1.38 -4.81
N GLN A 142 -19.58 -0.64 -3.89
CA GLN A 142 -20.23 0.65 -4.18
C GLN A 142 -19.21 1.67 -4.72
N GLU A 143 -19.70 2.70 -5.41
CA GLU A 143 -18.83 3.69 -6.06
C GLU A 143 -18.04 4.54 -5.06
N ASP A 144 -18.64 4.81 -3.92
CA ASP A 144 -18.14 5.65 -2.83
C ASP A 144 -17.70 4.87 -1.60
N PHE A 145 -17.29 3.58 -1.78
CA PHE A 145 -16.83 2.80 -0.65
C PHE A 145 -15.65 3.47 0.06
N GLU A 146 -15.69 3.46 1.38
CA GLU A 146 -14.61 3.92 2.25
C GLU A 146 -13.84 2.74 2.85
N VAL A 147 -12.55 2.94 3.06
CA VAL A 147 -11.69 1.97 3.75
C VAL A 147 -11.33 2.54 5.11
N THR A 148 -11.78 1.88 6.15
CA THR A 148 -11.38 2.21 7.52
C THR A 148 -10.44 1.16 8.09
N LEU A 149 -9.47 1.60 8.89
CA LEU A 149 -8.58 0.74 9.67
C LEU A 149 -9.04 0.64 11.13
N ASP A 150 -10.07 1.41 11.49
CA ASP A 150 -10.64 1.45 12.84
C ASP A 150 -11.67 0.34 13.00
N GLN A 151 -11.16 -0.88 13.18
CA GLN A 151 -11.99 -2.07 13.40
C GLN A 151 -12.75 -2.01 14.73
N ASP A 152 -12.16 -1.43 15.77
CA ASP A 152 -12.77 -1.36 17.09
C ASP A 152 -14.04 -0.51 17.05
N THR A 153 -14.01 0.67 16.41
CA THR A 153 -15.21 1.51 16.24
C THR A 153 -16.29 0.82 15.41
N LEU A 154 -15.92 0.08 14.35
CA LEU A 154 -16.89 -0.67 13.56
C LEU A 154 -17.53 -1.80 14.37
N LEU A 155 -16.75 -2.55 15.14
CA LEU A 155 -17.26 -3.62 16.01
C LEU A 155 -18.22 -3.07 17.07
N ASP A 156 -17.87 -1.95 17.70
CA ASP A 156 -18.74 -1.27 18.65
C ASP A 156 -20.09 -0.88 18.03
N GLN A 157 -20.07 -0.31 16.81
CA GLN A 157 -21.30 0.05 16.11
C GLN A 157 -22.18 -1.18 15.79
N VAL A 158 -21.57 -2.25 15.27
CA VAL A 158 -22.30 -3.50 14.98
C VAL A 158 -22.89 -4.11 16.23
N ILE A 159 -22.14 -4.10 17.35
CA ILE A 159 -22.63 -4.62 18.64
C ILE A 159 -23.75 -3.77 19.19
N ASP A 160 -23.66 -2.43 19.10
CA ASP A 160 -24.74 -1.53 19.53
C ASP A 160 -26.00 -1.74 18.68
N GLU A 161 -25.86 -2.00 17.39
CA GLU A 161 -26.99 -2.40 16.54
C GLU A 161 -27.60 -3.72 16.99
N LEU A 162 -26.78 -4.76 17.23
CA LEU A 162 -27.24 -6.05 17.76
C LEU A 162 -27.96 -5.89 19.09
N MET A 163 -27.39 -5.13 20.01
CA MET A 163 -28.01 -4.84 21.31
C MET A 163 -29.36 -4.15 21.15
N SER A 164 -29.51 -3.28 20.17
CA SER A 164 -30.78 -2.59 19.88
C SER A 164 -31.90 -3.53 19.37
N LYS A 165 -31.53 -4.72 18.91
CA LYS A 165 -32.48 -5.73 18.39
C LYS A 165 -33.02 -6.65 19.51
N ILE A 166 -32.34 -6.73 20.64
CA ILE A 166 -32.76 -7.57 21.77
C ILE A 166 -34.13 -7.07 22.31
N GLY A 167 -35.05 -7.99 22.48
CA GLY A 167 -36.41 -7.71 22.94
C GLY A 167 -37.39 -7.30 21.83
N LYS A 168 -36.99 -7.22 20.59
CA LYS A 168 -37.91 -6.98 19.47
C LYS A 168 -38.58 -8.29 19.05
N PRO A 169 -39.89 -8.27 18.73
CA PRO A 169 -40.65 -9.48 18.38
C PRO A 169 -40.10 -10.22 17.16
N GLU A 170 -39.54 -9.52 16.20
CA GLU A 170 -38.95 -10.07 14.98
C GLU A 170 -37.55 -10.67 15.17
N GLU A 171 -36.91 -10.43 16.34
CA GLU A 171 -35.51 -10.83 16.62
C GLU A 171 -35.44 -11.81 17.81
N GLU A 172 -36.35 -12.79 17.82
CA GLU A 172 -36.48 -13.76 18.89
C GLU A 172 -35.21 -14.60 19.12
N LYS A 173 -34.50 -14.97 18.05
CA LYS A 173 -33.24 -15.75 18.15
C LYS A 173 -32.18 -14.98 18.97
N ILE A 174 -31.95 -13.71 18.64
CA ILE A 174 -30.96 -12.87 19.33
C ILE A 174 -31.39 -12.65 20.81
N THR A 175 -32.67 -12.43 21.02
CA THR A 175 -33.23 -12.24 22.37
C THR A 175 -33.04 -13.49 23.23
N ASN A 176 -33.32 -14.68 22.70
CA ASN A 176 -33.14 -15.93 23.40
C ASN A 176 -31.67 -16.24 23.71
N LEU A 177 -30.76 -15.93 22.78
CA LEU A 177 -29.30 -16.04 23.02
C LEU A 177 -28.86 -15.15 24.19
N ALA A 178 -29.28 -13.89 24.19
CA ALA A 178 -28.94 -12.95 25.26
C ALA A 178 -29.50 -13.40 26.62
N LEU A 179 -30.73 -13.90 26.63
CA LEU A 179 -31.35 -14.44 27.85
C LEU A 179 -30.65 -15.70 28.39
N ASN A 180 -30.27 -16.62 27.48
CA ASN A 180 -29.55 -17.83 27.86
C ASN A 180 -28.17 -17.49 28.44
N TYR A 181 -27.46 -16.57 27.81
CA TYR A 181 -26.17 -16.06 28.29
C TYR A 181 -26.31 -15.41 29.69
N ALA A 182 -27.31 -14.55 29.85
CA ALA A 182 -27.56 -13.89 31.13
C ALA A 182 -27.88 -14.91 32.26
N LYS A 183 -28.67 -15.97 31.95
CA LYS A 183 -28.99 -17.04 32.91
C LYS A 183 -27.74 -17.84 33.29
N SER A 184 -26.94 -18.26 32.31
CA SER A 184 -25.70 -19.03 32.54
C SER A 184 -24.74 -18.27 33.46
N ASN A 185 -24.49 -16.97 33.19
CA ASN A 185 -23.58 -16.16 33.99
C ASN A 185 -24.16 -15.86 35.41
N ALA A 186 -25.47 -15.73 35.54
CA ALA A 186 -26.09 -15.55 36.84
C ALA A 186 -25.93 -16.80 37.71
N ASP A 187 -26.00 -18.00 37.13
CA ASP A 187 -25.80 -19.27 37.83
C ASP A 187 -24.33 -19.45 38.26
N GLU A 188 -23.36 -18.89 37.49
CA GLU A 188 -21.92 -18.95 37.81
C GLU A 188 -21.46 -17.82 38.76
N GLY A 189 -22.32 -16.83 39.04
CA GLY A 189 -22.02 -15.69 39.92
C GLY A 189 -21.16 -14.62 39.25
N ASP A 190 -21.03 -14.65 37.90
CA ASP A 190 -20.28 -13.72 37.12
C ASP A 190 -21.11 -12.51 36.65
N THR A 191 -20.39 -11.45 36.20
CA THR A 191 -21.06 -10.26 35.66
C THR A 191 -21.68 -10.54 34.28
N TRP A 192 -22.98 -10.29 34.17
CA TRP A 192 -23.78 -10.54 32.96
C TRP A 192 -23.69 -9.41 31.93
N ASN A 193 -22.51 -8.80 31.79
CA ASN A 193 -22.33 -7.73 30.79
C ASN A 193 -22.17 -8.33 29.38
N PHE A 194 -23.31 -8.67 28.78
CA PHE A 194 -23.40 -9.28 27.45
C PHE A 194 -22.68 -8.47 26.38
N ARG A 195 -22.76 -7.11 26.45
CA ARG A 195 -22.07 -6.23 25.51
C ARG A 195 -20.54 -6.40 25.55
N SER A 196 -19.94 -6.42 26.74
CA SER A 196 -18.50 -6.59 26.89
C SER A 196 -18.02 -7.94 26.36
N SER A 197 -18.77 -8.99 26.62
CA SER A 197 -18.45 -10.35 26.14
C SER A 197 -18.56 -10.44 24.62
N LEU A 198 -19.55 -9.79 24.00
CA LEU A 198 -19.65 -9.69 22.54
C LEU A 198 -18.48 -8.95 21.93
N ILE A 199 -18.03 -7.83 22.54
CA ILE A 199 -16.86 -7.09 22.06
C ILE A 199 -15.62 -7.97 22.09
N GLU A 200 -15.40 -8.70 23.19
CA GLU A 200 -14.25 -9.57 23.35
C GLU A 200 -14.27 -10.75 22.36
N PHE A 201 -15.43 -11.34 22.16
CA PHE A 201 -15.64 -12.41 21.18
C PHE A 201 -15.48 -11.91 19.74
N SER A 202 -16.02 -10.74 19.41
CA SER A 202 -15.92 -10.18 18.06
C SER A 202 -14.49 -9.91 17.62
N LYS A 203 -13.58 -9.58 18.56
CA LYS A 203 -12.14 -9.46 18.29
C LYS A 203 -11.50 -10.77 17.83
N VAL A 204 -12.08 -11.91 18.20
CA VAL A 204 -11.63 -13.23 17.71
C VAL A 204 -12.04 -13.42 16.25
N LEU A 205 -13.22 -12.92 15.85
CA LEU A 205 -13.75 -13.04 14.50
C LEU A 205 -12.94 -12.24 13.47
N THR A 206 -12.25 -11.18 13.89
CA THR A 206 -11.46 -10.32 13.00
C THR A 206 -10.01 -10.79 12.80
N LYS A 207 -9.56 -11.82 13.52
CA LYS A 207 -8.20 -12.35 13.39
C LYS A 207 -8.10 -13.29 12.18
N GLU A 208 -7.18 -13.01 11.27
CA GLU A 208 -6.91 -13.85 10.09
C GLU A 208 -6.66 -15.33 10.44
N THR A 209 -5.96 -15.58 11.56
CA THR A 209 -5.65 -16.94 12.02
C THR A 209 -6.86 -17.78 12.41
N HIS A 210 -8.03 -17.19 12.59
CA HIS A 210 -9.26 -17.88 12.96
C HIS A 210 -10.29 -17.98 11.84
N GLN A 211 -10.06 -17.33 10.69
CA GLN A 211 -11.02 -17.29 9.59
C GLN A 211 -11.39 -18.67 9.05
N ASP A 212 -10.41 -19.55 8.83
CA ASP A 212 -10.66 -20.92 8.37
C ASP A 212 -11.56 -21.72 9.35
N TYR A 213 -11.33 -21.51 10.64
CA TYR A 213 -12.12 -22.16 11.69
C TYR A 213 -13.56 -21.61 11.75
N ILE A 214 -13.71 -20.29 11.64
CA ILE A 214 -15.02 -19.63 11.61
C ILE A 214 -15.81 -20.10 10.39
N GLN A 215 -15.18 -20.16 9.23
CA GLN A 215 -15.83 -20.64 8.00
C GLN A 215 -16.29 -22.10 8.14
N SER A 216 -15.50 -22.95 8.77
CA SER A 216 -15.87 -24.34 9.05
C SER A 216 -17.04 -24.48 10.02
N LEU A 217 -17.20 -23.54 10.98
CA LEU A 217 -18.35 -23.50 11.88
C LEU A 217 -19.63 -23.08 11.15
N LEU A 218 -19.54 -22.01 10.34
CA LEU A 218 -20.69 -21.55 9.55
C LEU A 218 -21.20 -22.63 8.60
N GLU A 219 -20.30 -23.38 7.94
CA GLU A 219 -20.68 -24.48 7.06
C GLU A 219 -21.35 -25.65 7.78
N LYS A 220 -21.06 -25.87 9.06
CA LYS A 220 -21.72 -26.92 9.88
C LYS A 220 -23.10 -26.48 10.33
N GLU A 221 -23.28 -25.26 10.77
CA GLU A 221 -24.57 -24.72 11.22
C GLU A 221 -25.60 -24.71 10.07
N PHE A 222 -25.20 -24.35 8.84
CA PHE A 222 -26.07 -24.40 7.66
C PHE A 222 -26.47 -25.81 7.22
N LYS A 223 -25.80 -26.86 7.69
CA LYS A 223 -26.15 -28.27 7.38
C LYS A 223 -27.11 -28.90 8.39
N GLU A 224 -27.25 -28.33 9.58
CA GLU A 224 -28.18 -28.82 10.60
C GLU A 224 -29.59 -28.19 10.49
N ASP A 225 -29.73 -27.07 9.81
CA ASP A 225 -31.01 -26.38 9.56
C ASP A 225 -31.68 -26.74 8.21
N THR A 226 -31.17 -27.78 7.46
CA THR A 226 -31.74 -28.29 6.19
C THR A 226 -32.14 -29.74 6.35
#